data_13a8c0c5f7b1f09ca4ead439e640e1aa
#
_entry.id   13a8c0c5f7b1f09ca4ead439e640e1aa
#
_cell.length_a   1.000
_cell.length_b   1.000
_cell.length_c   1.000
_cell.angle_alpha   90.00
_cell.angle_beta   90.00
_cell.angle_gamma   90.00
#
_symmetry.space_group_name_H-M   'P 1'
#
loop_
_entity.id
_entity.type
_entity.pdbx_description
1 polymer ?
#
loop_
_entity_poly.entity_id
_entity_poly.type
_entity_poly.pdbx_seq_one_letter_code
_entity_poly.pdbx_strand_id
1 'polypeptide(L)'
;MEGGESKMKKEDFLNKLRKNTHVQFDKPSVEIKGIQYEDTLQQFVAMSQSVGAHVMRASKDDDRINEIVRMAYPQAKVFASNLPDIQLEKLQAFTPDGGTDEVVLRNPDTVAEANELNGTDVCVVRGQLGVAENGCVWIPQTMKEKAELFISEYLVIILDEKSVVNNMHEAYARIEMDPKYNFGIFISGPSKTADIEQALVMGAQAARGVTVVLC
;
A
#
# COMPACT_ATOMS: atom_id res chain seq x y z
N MET A 1 -2.55 50.78 18.90
CA MET A 1 -2.23 50.68 17.47
C MET A 1 -1.95 49.22 17.19
N GLU A 2 -2.99 48.48 16.78
CA GLU A 2 -2.87 47.06 16.44
C GLU A 2 -2.52 47.00 14.96
N GLY A 3 -1.30 46.56 14.67
CA GLY A 3 -0.81 46.27 13.33
C GLY A 3 -1.35 44.89 12.88
N GLY A 4 -2.53 44.89 12.26
CA GLY A 4 -3.06 43.68 11.62
C GLY A 4 -2.21 43.26 10.44
N GLU A 5 -1.39 42.23 10.61
CA GLU A 5 -0.75 41.55 9.48
C GLU A 5 -1.84 40.94 8.58
N SER A 6 -2.08 41.62 7.44
CA SER A 6 -2.96 41.09 6.40
C SER A 6 -2.33 39.81 5.82
N LYS A 7 -2.85 38.63 6.20
CA LYS A 7 -2.46 37.36 5.60
C LYS A 7 -2.76 37.41 4.09
N MET A 8 -1.69 37.36 3.30
CA MET A 8 -1.78 37.28 1.83
C MET A 8 -2.63 36.10 1.41
N LYS A 9 -3.62 36.28 0.54
CA LYS A 9 -4.43 35.19 0.00
C LYS A 9 -3.58 34.27 -0.89
N LYS A 10 -3.91 33.01 -0.92
CA LYS A 10 -3.19 32.01 -1.73
C LYS A 10 -3.06 32.43 -3.20
N GLU A 11 -4.10 32.97 -3.79
CA GLU A 11 -4.09 33.43 -5.17
C GLU A 11 -3.12 34.57 -5.40
N ASP A 12 -3.05 35.57 -4.48
CA ASP A 12 -2.13 36.68 -4.57
C ASP A 12 -0.68 36.20 -4.47
N PHE A 13 -0.42 35.27 -3.60
CA PHE A 13 0.90 34.60 -3.47
C PHE A 13 1.29 33.90 -4.76
N LEU A 14 0.40 33.07 -5.31
CA LEU A 14 0.67 32.32 -6.55
C LEU A 14 0.85 33.29 -7.74
N ASN A 15 0.08 34.36 -7.83
CA ASN A 15 0.23 35.34 -8.89
C ASN A 15 1.56 36.09 -8.77
N LYS A 16 2.01 36.40 -7.53
CA LYS A 16 3.32 37.00 -7.30
C LYS A 16 4.46 36.06 -7.75
N LEU A 17 4.36 34.78 -7.48
CA LEU A 17 5.33 33.77 -7.96
C LEU A 17 5.34 33.72 -9.49
N ARG A 18 4.17 33.65 -10.14
CA ARG A 18 4.07 33.60 -11.60
C ARG A 18 4.68 34.86 -12.27
N LYS A 19 4.51 36.04 -11.68
CA LYS A 19 5.13 37.29 -12.17
C LYS A 19 6.65 37.28 -12.08
N ASN A 20 7.23 36.50 -11.15
CA ASN A 20 8.67 36.44 -10.98
C ASN A 20 9.31 35.36 -11.92
N THR A 21 8.50 34.60 -12.66
CA THR A 21 9.00 33.63 -13.64
C THR A 21 9.19 34.38 -14.98
N HIS A 22 10.41 34.79 -15.28
CA HIS A 22 10.73 35.58 -16.45
C HIS A 22 10.81 34.80 -17.77
N VAL A 23 11.02 33.48 -17.68
CA VAL A 23 11.11 32.59 -18.85
C VAL A 23 10.31 31.32 -18.57
N GLN A 24 9.40 30.99 -19.47
CA GLN A 24 8.72 29.69 -19.46
C GLN A 24 9.38 28.79 -20.49
N PHE A 25 9.81 27.63 -20.05
CA PHE A 25 10.32 26.58 -20.93
C PHE A 25 9.26 25.50 -21.05
N ASP A 26 9.08 24.98 -22.23
CA ASP A 26 8.27 23.77 -22.42
C ASP A 26 8.90 22.60 -21.65
N LYS A 27 8.04 21.77 -21.09
CA LYS A 27 8.52 20.54 -20.43
C LYS A 27 9.29 19.72 -21.46
N PRO A 28 10.58 19.40 -21.22
CA PRO A 28 11.34 18.60 -22.15
C PRO A 28 10.68 17.21 -22.33
N SER A 29 10.67 16.73 -23.57
CA SER A 29 10.31 15.35 -23.84
C SER A 29 11.44 14.47 -23.31
N VAL A 30 11.17 13.70 -22.27
CA VAL A 30 12.14 12.78 -21.67
C VAL A 30 11.72 11.36 -22.00
N GLU A 31 12.34 10.77 -23.01
CA GLU A 31 12.24 9.35 -23.30
C GLU A 31 13.29 8.59 -22.49
N ILE A 32 12.90 8.10 -21.32
CA ILE A 32 13.78 7.27 -20.49
C ILE A 32 13.54 5.81 -20.84
N LYS A 33 14.56 5.15 -21.37
CA LYS A 33 14.58 3.69 -21.48
C LYS A 33 14.94 3.12 -20.11
N GLY A 34 13.95 2.71 -19.34
CA GLY A 34 14.14 2.03 -18.07
C GLY A 34 14.71 0.62 -18.26
N ILE A 35 15.21 0.06 -17.16
CA ILE A 35 15.69 -1.33 -17.13
C ILE A 35 14.58 -2.30 -17.54
N GLN A 36 14.96 -3.36 -18.28
CA GLN A 36 14.06 -4.44 -18.68
C GLN A 36 14.64 -5.77 -18.19
N TYR A 37 13.77 -6.66 -17.74
CA TYR A 37 14.14 -7.98 -17.23
C TYR A 37 13.59 -9.07 -18.16
N GLU A 38 14.34 -10.17 -18.32
CA GLU A 38 13.89 -11.33 -19.09
C GLU A 38 12.66 -11.98 -18.47
N ASP A 39 12.65 -12.11 -17.13
CA ASP A 39 11.50 -12.56 -16.35
C ASP A 39 11.16 -11.48 -15.31
N THR A 40 10.25 -10.59 -15.67
CA THR A 40 9.82 -9.47 -14.85
C THR A 40 9.15 -9.95 -13.56
N LEU A 41 8.38 -11.05 -13.60
CA LEU A 41 7.70 -11.59 -12.41
C LEU A 41 8.70 -12.20 -11.43
N GLN A 42 9.65 -12.99 -11.92
CA GLN A 42 10.69 -13.59 -11.07
C GLN A 42 11.54 -12.49 -10.41
N GLN A 43 11.90 -11.44 -11.17
CA GLN A 43 12.63 -10.30 -10.65
C GLN A 43 11.84 -9.57 -9.56
N PHE A 44 10.54 -9.34 -9.77
CA PHE A 44 9.66 -8.73 -8.78
C PHE A 44 9.64 -9.54 -7.48
N VAL A 45 9.49 -10.85 -7.57
CA VAL A 45 9.51 -11.75 -6.40
C VAL A 45 10.82 -11.65 -5.65
N ALA A 46 11.95 -11.73 -6.36
CA ALA A 46 13.29 -11.63 -5.78
C ALA A 46 13.50 -10.28 -5.07
N MET A 47 13.10 -9.18 -5.70
CA MET A 47 13.23 -7.84 -5.12
C MET A 47 12.29 -7.64 -3.93
N SER A 48 11.04 -8.08 -4.01
CA SER A 48 10.10 -8.02 -2.88
C SER A 48 10.63 -8.76 -1.66
N GLN A 49 11.20 -9.96 -1.85
CA GLN A 49 11.84 -10.73 -0.78
C GLN A 49 13.09 -10.03 -0.22
N SER A 50 13.91 -9.43 -1.09
CA SER A 50 15.13 -8.72 -0.68
C SER A 50 14.84 -7.50 0.21
N VAL A 51 13.70 -6.85 0.00
CA VAL A 51 13.25 -5.74 0.86
C VAL A 51 12.45 -6.23 2.08
N GLY A 52 12.35 -7.54 2.28
CA GLY A 52 11.76 -8.15 3.48
C GLY A 52 10.25 -8.40 3.40
N ALA A 53 9.65 -8.35 2.23
CA ALA A 53 8.28 -8.81 2.04
C ALA A 53 8.24 -10.34 1.92
N HIS A 54 7.17 -10.96 2.41
CA HIS A 54 6.83 -12.34 2.06
C HIS A 54 6.05 -12.36 0.75
N VAL A 55 6.36 -13.34 -0.11
CA VAL A 55 5.62 -13.50 -1.37
C VAL A 55 4.98 -14.89 -1.37
N MET A 56 3.67 -14.92 -1.53
CA MET A 56 2.85 -16.12 -1.64
C MET A 56 2.14 -16.13 -2.99
N ARG A 57 1.74 -17.32 -3.46
CA ARG A 57 0.96 -17.45 -4.70
C ARG A 57 -0.37 -18.11 -4.41
N ALA A 58 -1.43 -17.55 -5.01
CA ALA A 58 -2.76 -18.12 -5.05
C ALA A 58 -3.16 -18.35 -6.50
N SER A 59 -3.97 -19.40 -6.76
CA SER A 59 -4.61 -19.51 -8.07
C SER A 59 -5.75 -18.48 -8.17
N LYS A 60 -5.95 -17.88 -9.35
CA LYS A 60 -7.08 -16.94 -9.58
C LYS A 60 -8.46 -17.56 -9.36
N ASP A 61 -8.57 -18.87 -9.61
CA ASP A 61 -9.81 -19.63 -9.43
C ASP A 61 -9.94 -20.18 -8.00
N ASP A 62 -9.05 -19.78 -7.10
CA ASP A 62 -8.93 -20.35 -5.78
C ASP A 62 -9.66 -19.47 -4.76
N ASP A 63 -10.77 -19.98 -4.21
CA ASP A 63 -11.51 -19.35 -3.10
C ASP A 63 -10.69 -19.32 -1.78
N ARG A 64 -9.39 -19.68 -1.86
CA ARG A 64 -8.45 -19.81 -0.75
C ARG A 64 -7.73 -18.53 -0.34
N ILE A 65 -8.10 -17.37 -0.89
CA ILE A 65 -7.42 -16.12 -0.47
C ILE A 65 -7.50 -15.89 1.04
N ASN A 66 -8.65 -16.20 1.65
CA ASN A 66 -8.84 -16.10 3.10
C ASN A 66 -7.96 -17.10 3.87
N GLU A 67 -7.81 -18.33 3.34
CA GLU A 67 -6.90 -19.33 3.90
C GLU A 67 -5.46 -18.85 3.86
N ILE A 68 -5.00 -18.34 2.71
CA ILE A 68 -3.64 -17.80 2.54
C ILE A 68 -3.37 -16.67 3.51
N VAL A 69 -4.34 -15.73 3.69
CA VAL A 69 -4.23 -14.63 4.64
C VAL A 69 -4.10 -15.16 6.06
N ARG A 70 -4.90 -16.17 6.44
CA ARG A 70 -4.83 -16.81 7.76
C ARG A 70 -3.54 -17.59 7.96
N MET A 71 -3.06 -18.30 6.94
CA MET A 71 -1.77 -19.02 6.99
C MET A 71 -0.58 -18.06 7.18
N ALA A 72 -0.63 -16.89 6.53
CA ALA A 72 0.41 -15.87 6.68
C ALA A 72 0.47 -15.32 8.11
N TYR A 73 -0.69 -15.18 8.77
CA TYR A 73 -0.82 -14.55 10.09
C TYR A 73 -1.77 -15.37 11.00
N PRO A 74 -1.35 -16.56 11.44
CA PRO A 74 -2.23 -17.49 12.16
C PRO A 74 -2.70 -16.97 13.53
N GLN A 75 -1.94 -16.07 14.16
CA GLN A 75 -2.27 -15.49 15.47
C GLN A 75 -3.12 -14.21 15.39
N ALA A 76 -3.35 -13.67 14.18
CA ALA A 76 -4.14 -12.46 14.00
C ALA A 76 -5.60 -12.69 14.38
N LYS A 77 -6.19 -11.74 15.09
CA LYS A 77 -7.58 -11.76 15.54
C LYS A 77 -8.40 -10.65 14.88
N VAL A 78 -7.80 -9.51 14.62
CA VAL A 78 -8.47 -8.34 14.04
C VAL A 78 -7.96 -8.10 12.63
N PHE A 79 -8.84 -8.31 11.68
CA PHE A 79 -8.60 -8.05 10.26
C PHE A 79 -9.32 -6.77 9.84
N ALA A 80 -8.77 -6.06 8.85
CA ALA A 80 -9.45 -4.96 8.19
C ALA A 80 -9.38 -5.13 6.67
N SER A 81 -10.51 -4.98 5.99
CA SER A 81 -10.60 -4.97 4.54
C SER A 81 -11.94 -4.42 4.06
N ASN A 82 -11.94 -3.75 2.90
CA ASN A 82 -13.16 -3.42 2.16
C ASN A 82 -13.33 -4.31 0.91
N LEU A 83 -12.46 -5.31 0.75
CA LEU A 83 -12.52 -6.21 -0.40
C LEU A 83 -13.64 -7.25 -0.21
N PRO A 84 -14.51 -7.46 -1.22
CA PRO A 84 -15.61 -8.43 -1.14
C PRO A 84 -15.11 -9.88 -1.04
N ASP A 85 -13.88 -10.14 -1.50
CA ASP A 85 -13.26 -11.47 -1.47
C ASP A 85 -12.83 -11.87 -0.05
N ILE A 86 -12.69 -10.90 0.86
CA ILE A 86 -12.32 -11.14 2.26
C ILE A 86 -13.59 -11.25 3.09
N GLN A 87 -13.83 -12.43 3.65
CA GLN A 87 -15.09 -12.77 4.33
C GLN A 87 -14.82 -13.32 5.73
N LEU A 88 -15.57 -12.81 6.70
CA LEU A 88 -15.39 -13.19 8.11
C LEU A 88 -15.56 -14.70 8.33
N GLU A 89 -16.60 -15.30 7.76
CA GLU A 89 -16.88 -16.74 7.90
C GLU A 89 -15.72 -17.59 7.36
N LYS A 90 -15.10 -17.16 6.26
CA LYS A 90 -13.95 -17.85 5.66
C LYS A 90 -12.69 -17.66 6.50
N LEU A 91 -12.43 -16.45 7.01
CA LEU A 91 -11.30 -16.21 7.91
C LEU A 91 -11.43 -17.04 9.20
N GLN A 92 -12.64 -17.20 9.74
CA GLN A 92 -12.91 -18.03 10.93
C GLN A 92 -12.74 -19.52 10.64
N ALA A 93 -13.16 -19.97 9.45
CA ALA A 93 -13.09 -21.40 9.08
C ALA A 93 -11.64 -21.93 9.03
N PHE A 94 -10.67 -21.08 8.76
CA PHE A 94 -9.24 -21.43 8.69
C PHE A 94 -8.47 -21.11 9.97
N THR A 95 -9.12 -21.22 11.15
CA THR A 95 -8.42 -21.01 12.42
C THR A 95 -7.41 -22.15 12.64
N PRO A 96 -6.11 -21.84 12.87
CA PRO A 96 -5.10 -22.85 13.16
C PRO A 96 -5.48 -23.66 14.40
N ASP A 97 -5.13 -24.93 14.39
CA ASP A 97 -5.32 -25.86 15.53
C ASP A 97 -6.77 -26.08 15.98
N GLY A 98 -7.75 -25.77 15.14
CA GLY A 98 -9.18 -25.94 15.48
C GLY A 98 -9.64 -25.08 16.67
N GLY A 99 -8.91 -24.01 16.95
CA GLY A 99 -9.25 -23.05 18.00
C GLY A 99 -10.58 -22.35 17.71
N THR A 100 -11.28 -21.97 18.78
CA THR A 100 -12.53 -21.19 18.72
C THR A 100 -12.25 -19.69 18.87
N ASP A 101 -11.05 -19.23 18.52
CA ASP A 101 -10.67 -17.83 18.66
C ASP A 101 -11.60 -16.94 17.81
N GLU A 102 -12.23 -15.98 18.47
CA GLU A 102 -13.08 -15.02 17.80
C GLU A 102 -12.25 -14.12 16.87
N VAL A 103 -12.56 -14.17 15.58
CA VAL A 103 -11.95 -13.32 14.56
C VAL A 103 -12.90 -12.16 14.26
N VAL A 104 -12.37 -10.97 14.15
CA VAL A 104 -13.12 -9.75 13.80
C VAL A 104 -12.67 -9.25 12.44
N LEU A 105 -13.61 -8.92 11.56
CA LEU A 105 -13.36 -8.22 10.31
C LEU A 105 -13.96 -6.82 10.36
N ARG A 106 -13.11 -5.80 10.30
CA ARG A 106 -13.49 -4.38 10.25
C ARG A 106 -13.51 -3.91 8.80
N ASN A 107 -14.47 -3.07 8.46
CA ASN A 107 -14.53 -2.45 7.15
C ASN A 107 -14.15 -0.96 7.25
N PRO A 108 -13.02 -0.54 6.64
CA PRO A 108 -12.55 0.85 6.68
C PRO A 108 -13.50 1.88 6.06
N ASP A 109 -14.50 1.42 5.29
CA ASP A 109 -15.50 2.30 4.69
C ASP A 109 -16.66 2.64 5.62
N THR A 110 -16.93 1.80 6.64
CA THR A 110 -18.12 1.89 7.50
C THR A 110 -17.84 2.41 8.90
N VAL A 111 -16.59 2.46 9.34
CA VAL A 111 -16.23 3.04 10.64
C VAL A 111 -16.59 4.53 10.70
N ALA A 112 -17.06 5.00 11.85
CA ALA A 112 -17.39 6.41 12.05
C ALA A 112 -16.10 7.25 12.10
N GLU A 113 -15.10 6.79 12.85
CA GLU A 113 -13.82 7.46 13.08
C GLU A 113 -12.65 6.53 12.78
N ALA A 114 -11.55 7.08 12.24
CA ALA A 114 -10.33 6.31 11.91
C ALA A 114 -9.71 5.59 13.13
N ASN A 115 -9.90 6.13 14.35
CA ASN A 115 -9.39 5.54 15.58
C ASN A 115 -10.06 4.20 15.95
N GLU A 116 -11.24 3.90 15.40
CA GLU A 116 -11.91 2.60 15.59
C GLU A 116 -11.13 1.45 14.91
N LEU A 117 -10.23 1.78 14.00
CA LEU A 117 -9.35 0.83 13.34
C LEU A 117 -8.06 0.55 14.13
N ASN A 118 -7.81 1.25 15.23
CA ASN A 118 -6.65 0.98 16.08
C ASN A 118 -6.67 -0.45 16.61
N GLY A 119 -5.50 -1.08 16.64
CA GLY A 119 -5.36 -2.48 17.05
C GLY A 119 -5.78 -3.48 15.98
N THR A 120 -5.77 -3.09 14.71
CA THR A 120 -5.86 -4.02 13.58
C THR A 120 -4.56 -4.80 13.45
N ASP A 121 -4.66 -6.14 13.49
CA ASP A 121 -3.50 -7.01 13.31
C ASP A 121 -3.12 -7.08 11.83
N VAL A 122 -4.07 -7.28 10.93
CA VAL A 122 -3.84 -7.47 9.50
C VAL A 122 -4.79 -6.63 8.66
N CYS A 123 -4.26 -5.75 7.83
CA CYS A 123 -5.01 -5.10 6.76
C CYS A 123 -4.82 -5.85 5.44
N VAL A 124 -5.91 -6.12 4.72
CA VAL A 124 -5.86 -6.77 3.40
C VAL A 124 -6.35 -5.81 2.34
N VAL A 125 -5.51 -5.53 1.35
CA VAL A 125 -5.78 -4.57 0.27
C VAL A 125 -5.43 -5.14 -1.10
N ARG A 126 -5.90 -4.50 -2.15
CA ARG A 126 -5.54 -4.85 -3.53
C ARG A 126 -4.53 -3.84 -4.08
N GLY A 127 -3.38 -4.36 -4.55
CA GLY A 127 -2.43 -3.59 -5.36
C GLY A 127 -2.90 -3.51 -6.81
N GLN A 128 -2.60 -2.40 -7.48
CA GLN A 128 -2.92 -2.22 -8.89
C GLN A 128 -1.78 -2.73 -9.78
N LEU A 129 -0.53 -2.48 -9.41
CA LEU A 129 0.64 -2.93 -10.15
C LEU A 129 1.85 -3.15 -9.22
N GLY A 130 2.73 -4.08 -9.62
CA GLY A 130 4.02 -4.32 -8.98
C GLY A 130 5.18 -3.82 -9.84
N VAL A 131 6.32 -3.48 -9.23
CA VAL A 131 7.51 -2.97 -9.92
C VAL A 131 8.70 -3.88 -9.64
N ALA A 132 9.22 -4.53 -10.70
CA ALA A 132 10.31 -5.49 -10.58
C ALA A 132 11.64 -4.85 -10.16
N GLU A 133 11.87 -3.59 -10.52
CA GLU A 133 13.09 -2.85 -10.22
C GLU A 133 13.37 -2.75 -8.71
N ASN A 134 12.35 -2.60 -7.89
CA ASN A 134 12.48 -2.30 -6.46
C ASN A 134 11.50 -3.07 -5.54
N GLY A 135 10.71 -3.99 -6.10
CA GLY A 135 9.78 -4.82 -5.35
C GLY A 135 8.60 -4.06 -4.73
N CYS A 136 8.33 -2.82 -5.16
CA CYS A 136 7.20 -2.08 -4.63
C CYS A 136 5.89 -2.43 -5.34
N VAL A 137 4.80 -2.21 -4.63
CA VAL A 137 3.44 -2.33 -5.15
C VAL A 137 2.74 -0.98 -5.03
N TRP A 138 2.11 -0.53 -6.13
CA TRP A 138 1.23 0.62 -6.13
C TRP A 138 -0.14 0.24 -5.56
N ILE A 139 -0.59 0.96 -4.55
CA ILE A 139 -1.89 0.79 -3.91
C ILE A 139 -2.65 2.12 -4.05
N PRO A 140 -3.64 2.21 -4.94
CA PRO A 140 -4.55 3.36 -4.97
C PRO A 140 -5.45 3.31 -3.73
N GLN A 141 -5.83 4.47 -3.20
CA GLN A 141 -6.82 4.53 -2.14
C GLN A 141 -8.19 4.15 -2.73
N THR A 142 -8.75 3.05 -2.27
CA THR A 142 -10.10 2.57 -2.64
C THR A 142 -11.05 2.53 -1.44
N MET A 143 -10.56 2.90 -0.25
CA MET A 143 -11.30 2.91 1.01
C MET A 143 -11.34 4.31 1.63
N LYS A 144 -12.36 4.59 2.45
CA LYS A 144 -12.51 5.85 3.17
C LYS A 144 -11.33 6.12 4.09
N GLU A 145 -10.98 5.16 4.93
CA GLU A 145 -9.96 5.32 5.96
C GLU A 145 -8.59 4.74 5.52
N LYS A 146 -7.84 5.54 4.76
CA LYS A 146 -6.48 5.16 4.29
C LYS A 146 -5.46 4.95 5.42
N ALA A 147 -5.76 5.44 6.62
CA ALA A 147 -4.91 5.24 7.80
C ALA A 147 -4.59 3.77 8.02
N GLU A 148 -5.50 2.86 7.64
CA GLU A 148 -5.35 1.41 7.78
C GLU A 148 -4.11 0.85 7.07
N LEU A 149 -3.68 1.49 5.98
CA LEU A 149 -2.45 1.12 5.27
C LEU A 149 -1.17 1.32 6.12
N PHE A 150 -1.26 2.09 7.21
CA PHE A 150 -0.11 2.50 8.01
C PHE A 150 -0.20 2.05 9.46
N ILE A 151 -1.42 1.90 10.01
CA ILE A 151 -1.62 1.60 11.45
C ILE A 151 -1.76 0.12 11.74
N SER A 152 -2.08 -0.72 10.75
CA SER A 152 -2.13 -2.17 10.92
C SER A 152 -0.73 -2.74 11.19
N GLU A 153 -0.66 -3.77 12.02
CA GLU A 153 0.61 -4.41 12.35
C GLU A 153 1.22 -5.13 11.14
N TYR A 154 0.36 -5.74 10.32
CA TYR A 154 0.74 -6.41 9.08
C TYR A 154 -0.13 -5.94 7.91
N LEU A 155 0.46 -5.94 6.72
CA LEU A 155 -0.22 -5.61 5.48
C LEU A 155 -0.15 -6.77 4.50
N VAL A 156 -1.30 -7.22 4.01
CA VAL A 156 -1.42 -8.19 2.93
C VAL A 156 -1.86 -7.46 1.66
N ILE A 157 -1.09 -7.60 0.60
CA ILE A 157 -1.36 -6.97 -0.69
C ILE A 157 -1.66 -8.05 -1.73
N ILE A 158 -2.89 -8.12 -2.21
CA ILE A 158 -3.28 -9.01 -3.31
C ILE A 158 -2.92 -8.34 -4.62
N LEU A 159 -2.14 -9.02 -5.47
CA LEU A 159 -1.64 -8.46 -6.73
C LEU A 159 -1.81 -9.45 -7.89
N ASP A 160 -2.36 -8.97 -9.01
CA ASP A 160 -2.38 -9.74 -10.26
C ASP A 160 -0.95 -9.86 -10.82
N GLU A 161 -0.47 -11.10 -11.02
CA GLU A 161 0.86 -11.37 -11.60
C GLU A 161 1.09 -10.65 -12.93
N LYS A 162 0.04 -10.48 -13.73
CA LYS A 162 0.09 -9.80 -15.03
C LYS A 162 0.24 -8.29 -14.93
N SER A 163 0.05 -7.72 -13.74
CA SER A 163 0.17 -6.28 -13.50
C SER A 163 1.59 -5.85 -13.13
N VAL A 164 2.55 -6.78 -13.11
CA VAL A 164 3.95 -6.47 -12.80
C VAL A 164 4.62 -5.80 -14.00
N VAL A 165 5.30 -4.69 -13.73
CA VAL A 165 6.06 -3.91 -14.71
C VAL A 165 7.56 -3.93 -14.39
N ASN A 166 8.41 -3.59 -15.35
CA ASN A 166 9.86 -3.68 -15.17
C ASN A 166 10.39 -2.61 -14.21
N ASN A 167 9.97 -1.37 -14.36
CA ASN A 167 10.60 -0.22 -13.72
C ASN A 167 9.58 0.86 -13.34
N MET A 168 10.03 1.85 -12.58
CA MET A 168 9.19 2.94 -12.10
C MET A 168 8.62 3.82 -13.22
N HIS A 169 9.32 3.97 -14.35
CA HIS A 169 8.82 4.77 -15.47
C HIS A 169 7.58 4.13 -16.10
N GLU A 170 7.61 2.80 -16.29
CA GLU A 170 6.44 2.05 -16.73
C GLU A 170 5.29 2.12 -15.72
N ALA A 171 5.62 2.07 -14.42
CA ALA A 171 4.64 2.19 -13.37
C ALA A 171 3.92 3.55 -13.40
N TYR A 172 4.68 4.66 -13.42
CA TYR A 172 4.09 6.01 -13.47
C TYR A 172 3.24 6.27 -14.73
N ALA A 173 3.51 5.55 -15.83
CA ALA A 173 2.69 5.64 -17.04
C ALA A 173 1.34 4.90 -16.93
N ARG A 174 1.19 4.01 -15.94
CA ARG A 174 0.02 3.12 -15.78
C ARG A 174 -0.76 3.34 -14.49
N ILE A 175 -0.21 4.08 -13.51
CA ILE A 175 -0.93 4.31 -12.25
C ILE A 175 -2.20 5.11 -12.49
N GLU A 176 -3.25 4.66 -11.82
CA GLU A 176 -4.53 5.34 -11.77
C GLU A 176 -4.87 5.65 -10.31
N MET A 177 -5.53 6.77 -10.09
CA MET A 177 -6.03 7.17 -8.78
C MET A 177 -7.54 7.34 -8.86
N ASP A 178 -8.24 6.87 -7.82
CA ASP A 178 -9.66 7.12 -7.69
C ASP A 178 -9.89 8.64 -7.58
N PRO A 179 -10.70 9.26 -8.46
CA PRO A 179 -10.96 10.70 -8.43
C PRO A 179 -11.56 11.19 -7.11
N LYS A 180 -12.26 10.33 -6.38
CA LYS A 180 -12.86 10.62 -5.08
C LYS A 180 -11.79 10.89 -4.02
N TYR A 181 -10.72 10.11 -4.03
CA TYR A 181 -9.69 10.16 -2.99
C TYR A 181 -8.41 10.86 -3.45
N ASN A 182 -8.09 10.76 -4.75
CA ASN A 182 -6.90 11.33 -5.37
C ASN A 182 -5.61 11.06 -4.58
N PHE A 183 -5.48 9.82 -4.07
CA PHE A 183 -4.34 9.36 -3.30
C PHE A 183 -3.98 7.93 -3.68
N GLY A 184 -2.70 7.62 -3.58
CA GLY A 184 -2.16 6.28 -3.68
C GLY A 184 -0.72 6.26 -3.16
N ILE A 185 -0.21 5.07 -2.92
CA ILE A 185 1.12 4.88 -2.32
C ILE A 185 1.83 3.69 -2.95
N PHE A 186 3.16 3.81 -3.13
CA PHE A 186 4.04 2.69 -3.37
C PHE A 186 4.54 2.12 -2.03
N ILE A 187 4.34 0.82 -1.81
CA ILE A 187 4.84 0.10 -0.63
C ILE A 187 5.85 -0.95 -1.08
N SER A 188 7.06 -0.89 -0.52
CA SER A 188 8.17 -1.81 -0.81
C SER A 188 8.63 -2.49 0.48
N GLY A 189 7.98 -3.61 0.80
CA GLY A 189 8.25 -4.35 2.03
C GLY A 189 7.82 -3.63 3.31
N PRO A 190 8.18 -4.18 4.49
CA PRO A 190 7.81 -3.63 5.79
C PRO A 190 8.52 -2.31 6.11
N SER A 191 7.92 -1.53 7.02
CA SER A 191 8.51 -0.28 7.52
C SER A 191 9.86 -0.53 8.19
N LYS A 192 10.88 0.22 7.76
CA LYS A 192 12.25 0.16 8.27
C LYS A 192 12.71 1.57 8.63
N THR A 193 13.12 1.74 9.88
CA THR A 193 13.68 3.00 10.37
C THR A 193 15.10 2.74 10.87
N ALA A 194 16.08 3.44 10.32
CA ALA A 194 17.51 3.27 10.66
C ALA A 194 18.07 4.39 11.54
N ASP A 195 17.30 5.45 11.78
CA ASP A 195 17.77 6.69 12.42
C ASP A 195 17.76 6.67 13.95
N ILE A 196 17.25 5.61 14.58
CA ILE A 196 17.20 5.54 16.04
C ILE A 196 18.40 4.74 16.52
N GLU A 197 19.42 5.44 17.04
CA GLU A 197 20.64 4.87 17.68
C GLU A 197 21.42 3.87 16.78
N GLN A 198 21.36 4.03 15.46
CA GLN A 198 21.96 3.12 14.46
C GLN A 198 21.41 1.69 14.50
N ALA A 199 20.28 1.47 15.17
CA ALA A 199 19.58 0.19 15.18
C ALA A 199 18.47 0.18 14.13
N LEU A 200 18.36 -0.92 13.37
CA LEU A 200 17.24 -1.13 12.43
C LEU A 200 15.98 -1.47 13.23
N VAL A 201 15.01 -0.56 13.22
CA VAL A 201 13.71 -0.77 13.86
C VAL A 201 12.68 -1.10 12.78
N MET A 202 11.95 -2.20 12.96
CA MET A 202 10.86 -2.62 12.07
C MET A 202 9.51 -2.18 12.62
N GLY A 203 8.64 -1.62 11.76
CA GLY A 203 7.26 -1.34 12.13
C GLY A 203 7.04 -0.09 13.00
N ALA A 204 8.01 0.82 13.09
CA ALA A 204 7.86 2.03 13.92
C ALA A 204 6.87 3.04 13.37
N GLN A 205 6.66 3.10 12.04
CA GLN A 205 5.85 4.12 11.38
C GLN A 205 4.78 3.55 10.44
N ALA A 206 4.84 2.25 10.14
CA ALA A 206 3.87 1.52 9.31
C ALA A 206 4.01 0.02 9.58
N ALA A 207 3.34 -0.83 8.80
CA ALA A 207 3.32 -2.28 8.99
C ALA A 207 4.73 -2.87 9.20
N ARG A 208 4.88 -3.67 10.25
CA ARG A 208 6.13 -4.38 10.57
C ARG A 208 6.36 -5.61 9.69
N GLY A 209 5.33 -6.07 9.01
CA GLY A 209 5.41 -7.16 8.04
C GLY A 209 4.49 -6.89 6.84
N VAL A 210 4.97 -7.26 5.65
CA VAL A 210 4.22 -7.15 4.40
C VAL A 210 4.23 -8.50 3.70
N THR A 211 3.06 -8.97 3.29
CA THR A 211 2.89 -10.15 2.44
C THR A 211 2.26 -9.73 1.12
N VAL A 212 2.90 -10.08 0.01
CA VAL A 212 2.32 -9.95 -1.33
C VAL A 212 1.77 -11.30 -1.76
N VAL A 213 0.47 -11.35 -2.05
CA VAL A 213 -0.20 -12.53 -2.58
C VAL A 213 -0.40 -12.33 -4.07
N LEU A 214 0.36 -13.07 -4.88
CA LEU A 214 0.27 -13.08 -6.34
C LEU A 214 -0.85 -14.02 -6.79
N CYS A 215 -1.71 -13.57 -7.70
CA CYS A 215 -2.85 -14.33 -8.23
C CYS A 215 -3.10 -14.08 -9.73
#